data_539f9eec54311ace6f4ee1a181f886f7
#
_entry.id   539f9eec54311ace6f4ee1a181f886f7
#
_cell.length_a   1.000
_cell.length_b   1.000
_cell.length_c   1.000
_cell.angle_alpha   90.00
_cell.angle_beta   90.00
_cell.angle_gamma   90.00
#
_symmetry.space_group_name_H-M   'P 1'
#
loop_
_entity.id
_entity.type
_entity.pdbx_description
1 polymer ?
#
loop_
_entity_poly.entity_id
_entity_poly.type
_entity_poly.pdbx_seq_one_letter_code
_entity_poly.pdbx_strand_id
1 'polypeptide(L)'
;MAVSATGEVSGSARRGRRVILWRHGQTSWNVERRFQGSTDVELTETGVAQARRAARLLAGLKPDAIVASDLERAAATAAELAALTGLRVFHDEALRETYAGVWQGLTHDEIIARYGEEYAAWKHGEPVRRGGGELETEVADRAAPVVLRHVEKLPEDGTLVVVSHGGTIRTTIGRLLGLDPRSWESLGGLSNCCWSVLGEGARGWRLMEHNAGTLPEPVLGDDT
;
A
#
# COMPACT_ATOMS: atom_id res chain seq x y z
N MET A 1 -14.96 -12.13 59.73
CA MET A 1 -13.82 -12.15 58.77
C MET A 1 -14.41 -11.86 57.39
N ALA A 2 -14.25 -10.62 56.93
CA ALA A 2 -14.70 -10.19 55.60
C ALA A 2 -13.49 -10.24 54.66
N VAL A 3 -13.58 -11.03 53.61
CA VAL A 3 -12.57 -11.08 52.53
C VAL A 3 -13.07 -10.15 51.42
N SER A 4 -12.51 -8.98 51.36
CA SER A 4 -12.69 -8.06 50.24
C SER A 4 -11.72 -8.45 49.17
N ALA A 5 -12.21 -8.84 48.01
CA ALA A 5 -11.43 -9.05 46.80
C ALA A 5 -12.11 -8.31 45.65
N THR A 6 -11.80 -7.00 45.55
CA THR A 6 -12.03 -6.23 44.31
C THR A 6 -10.69 -5.97 43.66
N GLY A 7 -10.23 -6.92 42.87
CA GLY A 7 -9.19 -6.71 41.90
C GLY A 7 -9.80 -6.23 40.59
N GLU A 8 -9.92 -4.91 40.42
CA GLU A 8 -10.20 -4.31 39.09
C GLU A 8 -9.01 -4.59 38.18
N VAL A 9 -9.15 -5.56 37.28
CA VAL A 9 -8.27 -5.70 36.13
C VAL A 9 -8.69 -4.71 35.07
N SER A 10 -8.47 -3.42 35.32
CA SER A 10 -8.57 -2.38 34.31
C SER A 10 -7.26 -2.30 33.53
N GLY A 11 -7.00 -3.33 32.76
CA GLY A 11 -5.95 -3.36 31.73
C GLY A 11 -6.56 -3.18 30.35
N SER A 12 -7.01 -1.96 30.00
CA SER A 12 -7.18 -1.62 28.59
C SER A 12 -5.84 -1.82 27.92
N ALA A 13 -5.70 -2.95 27.19
CA ALA A 13 -4.52 -3.17 26.37
C ALA A 13 -4.40 -1.98 25.42
N ARG A 14 -3.34 -1.16 25.58
CA ARG A 14 -3.06 -0.04 24.67
C ARG A 14 -3.04 -0.59 23.26
N ARG A 15 -3.96 -0.14 22.44
CA ARG A 15 -3.94 -0.42 21.00
C ARG A 15 -2.91 0.53 20.41
N GLY A 16 -1.77 0.00 19.96
CA GLY A 16 -0.77 0.84 19.31
C GLY A 16 -1.31 1.47 18.01
N ARG A 17 -0.56 2.40 17.46
CA ARG A 17 -0.91 3.08 16.20
C ARG A 17 -1.12 2.07 15.07
N ARG A 18 -1.95 2.45 14.12
CA ARG A 18 -2.26 1.61 12.94
C ARG A 18 -1.88 2.34 11.66
N VAL A 19 -1.41 1.58 10.69
CA VAL A 19 -1.18 2.05 9.32
C VAL A 19 -2.02 1.20 8.38
N ILE A 20 -2.84 1.84 7.58
CA ILE A 20 -3.64 1.22 6.52
C ILE A 20 -2.99 1.62 5.20
N LEU A 21 -2.39 0.65 4.50
CA LEU A 21 -1.77 0.82 3.19
C LEU A 21 -2.79 0.45 2.13
N TRP A 22 -3.31 1.42 1.41
CA TRP A 22 -4.44 1.30 0.50
C TRP A 22 -3.99 1.51 -0.94
N ARG A 23 -4.20 0.50 -1.79
CA ARG A 23 -3.87 0.58 -3.22
C ARG A 23 -4.90 1.44 -3.95
N HIS A 24 -4.46 2.22 -4.93
CA HIS A 24 -5.31 3.01 -5.83
C HIS A 24 -6.35 2.16 -6.57
N GLY A 25 -7.42 2.80 -7.05
CA GLY A 25 -8.47 2.19 -7.87
C GLY A 25 -7.97 1.77 -9.25
N GLN A 26 -8.80 1.03 -9.98
CA GLN A 26 -8.50 0.53 -11.32
C GLN A 26 -8.19 1.67 -12.30
N THR A 27 -7.17 1.49 -13.13
CA THR A 27 -6.82 2.31 -14.29
C THR A 27 -7.00 1.51 -15.58
N SER A 28 -6.99 2.18 -16.75
CA SER A 28 -7.00 1.50 -18.05
C SER A 28 -5.81 0.53 -18.19
N TRP A 29 -4.62 0.93 -17.68
CA TRP A 29 -3.43 0.10 -17.75
C TRP A 29 -3.50 -1.14 -16.81
N ASN A 30 -4.28 -1.10 -15.74
CA ASN A 30 -4.59 -2.33 -14.99
C ASN A 30 -5.42 -3.30 -15.85
N VAL A 31 -6.42 -2.81 -16.57
CA VAL A 31 -7.25 -3.63 -17.47
C VAL A 31 -6.42 -4.23 -18.61
N GLU A 32 -5.56 -3.44 -19.20
CA GLU A 32 -4.67 -3.82 -20.29
C GLU A 32 -3.46 -4.64 -19.85
N ARG A 33 -3.25 -4.82 -18.53
CA ARG A 33 -2.09 -5.49 -17.93
C ARG A 33 -0.76 -4.87 -18.38
N ARG A 34 -0.68 -3.52 -18.40
CA ARG A 34 0.54 -2.77 -18.68
C ARG A 34 1.23 -2.35 -17.40
N PHE A 35 2.56 -2.42 -17.41
CA PHE A 35 3.38 -1.85 -16.35
C PHE A 35 3.19 -0.34 -16.28
N GLN A 36 2.68 0.16 -15.16
CA GLN A 36 2.42 1.58 -14.99
C GLN A 36 3.66 2.33 -14.48
N GLY A 37 4.33 1.73 -13.50
CA GLY A 37 5.43 2.42 -12.84
C GLY A 37 5.02 3.80 -12.35
N SER A 38 5.87 4.80 -12.55
CA SER A 38 5.61 6.20 -12.21
C SER A 38 4.94 7.01 -13.33
N THR A 39 4.51 6.36 -14.43
CA THR A 39 3.68 7.02 -15.45
C THR A 39 2.33 7.39 -14.87
N ASP A 40 1.88 8.60 -15.13
CA ASP A 40 0.58 9.08 -14.64
C ASP A 40 -0.55 8.58 -15.55
N VAL A 41 -1.50 7.82 -14.94
CA VAL A 41 -2.66 7.23 -15.60
C VAL A 41 -3.85 7.41 -14.69
N GLU A 42 -4.93 7.95 -15.24
CA GLU A 42 -6.17 8.24 -14.51
C GLU A 42 -6.92 6.95 -14.10
N LEU A 43 -7.80 7.09 -13.12
CA LEU A 43 -8.75 6.04 -12.75
C LEU A 43 -9.79 5.85 -13.87
N THR A 44 -10.21 4.60 -14.08
CA THR A 44 -11.43 4.31 -14.84
C THR A 44 -12.67 4.66 -14.00
N GLU A 45 -13.85 4.71 -14.63
CA GLU A 45 -15.13 4.84 -13.90
C GLU A 45 -15.29 3.73 -12.85
N THR A 46 -14.86 2.50 -13.19
CA THR A 46 -14.81 1.37 -12.24
C THR A 46 -13.86 1.68 -11.08
N GLY A 47 -12.67 2.23 -11.37
CA GLY A 47 -11.70 2.62 -10.34
C GLY A 47 -12.24 3.67 -9.39
N VAL A 48 -12.95 4.67 -9.89
CA VAL A 48 -13.63 5.68 -9.07
C VAL A 48 -14.71 5.02 -8.18
N ALA A 49 -15.52 4.13 -8.74
CA ALA A 49 -16.53 3.40 -7.96
C ALA A 49 -15.92 2.51 -6.88
N GLN A 50 -14.80 1.85 -7.17
CA GLN A 50 -14.02 1.08 -6.21
C GLN A 50 -13.51 1.98 -5.07
N ALA A 51 -12.91 3.12 -5.41
CA ALA A 51 -12.39 4.08 -4.43
C ALA A 51 -13.49 4.60 -3.50
N ARG A 52 -14.66 4.98 -4.03
CA ARG A 52 -15.82 5.41 -3.24
C ARG A 52 -16.32 4.34 -2.28
N ARG A 53 -16.37 3.09 -2.73
CA ARG A 53 -16.84 1.97 -1.88
C ARG A 53 -15.86 1.71 -0.74
N ALA A 54 -14.54 1.63 -1.04
CA ALA A 54 -13.51 1.43 -0.05
C ALA A 54 -13.41 2.61 0.94
N ALA A 55 -13.50 3.84 0.46
CA ALA A 55 -13.46 5.05 1.28
C ALA A 55 -14.55 5.04 2.38
N ARG A 56 -15.77 4.56 2.08
CA ARG A 56 -16.85 4.45 3.08
C ARG A 56 -16.48 3.51 4.23
N LEU A 57 -15.80 2.41 3.94
CA LEU A 57 -15.36 1.45 4.96
C LEU A 57 -14.21 2.04 5.78
N LEU A 58 -13.21 2.62 5.10
CA LEU A 58 -12.05 3.22 5.74
C LEU A 58 -12.41 4.44 6.59
N ALA A 59 -13.40 5.25 6.17
CA ALA A 59 -13.94 6.35 6.97
C ALA A 59 -14.53 5.86 8.31
N GLY A 60 -15.16 4.67 8.32
CA GLY A 60 -15.67 4.04 9.54
C GLY A 60 -14.58 3.69 10.57
N LEU A 61 -13.33 3.57 10.15
CA LEU A 61 -12.18 3.34 11.03
C LEU A 61 -11.66 4.64 11.68
N LYS A 62 -12.25 5.79 11.33
CA LYS A 62 -11.93 7.13 11.86
C LYS A 62 -10.43 7.44 11.79
N PRO A 63 -9.85 7.50 10.58
CA PRO A 63 -8.44 7.83 10.44
C PRO A 63 -8.14 9.24 10.96
N ASP A 64 -6.92 9.43 11.49
CA ASP A 64 -6.44 10.72 11.99
C ASP A 64 -5.65 11.49 10.92
N ALA A 65 -5.08 10.78 9.94
CA ALA A 65 -4.32 11.40 8.85
C ALA A 65 -4.40 10.57 7.57
N ILE A 66 -4.26 11.27 6.42
CA ILE A 66 -4.17 10.68 5.08
C ILE A 66 -2.91 11.22 4.41
N VAL A 67 -2.05 10.31 3.94
CA VAL A 67 -0.94 10.62 3.04
C VAL A 67 -1.09 9.81 1.76
N ALA A 68 -0.77 10.36 0.62
CA ALA A 68 -0.92 9.70 -0.68
C ALA A 68 0.28 9.95 -1.59
N SER A 69 0.55 9.00 -2.48
CA SER A 69 1.32 9.29 -3.68
C SER A 69 0.68 10.47 -4.43
N ASP A 70 1.51 11.27 -5.05
CA ASP A 70 1.09 12.41 -5.87
C ASP A 70 0.61 12.00 -7.27
N LEU A 71 0.83 10.74 -7.70
CA LEU A 71 0.30 10.23 -8.96
C LEU A 71 -1.22 10.26 -8.94
N GLU A 72 -1.82 10.72 -10.05
CA GLU A 72 -3.24 11.06 -10.16
C GLU A 72 -4.17 9.95 -9.68
N ARG A 73 -3.91 8.69 -10.06
CA ARG A 73 -4.70 7.54 -9.62
C ARG A 73 -4.75 7.36 -8.10
N ALA A 74 -3.63 7.61 -7.40
CA ALA A 74 -3.57 7.53 -5.94
C ALA A 74 -4.17 8.76 -5.28
N ALA A 75 -3.90 9.95 -5.83
CA ALA A 75 -4.46 11.21 -5.37
C ALA A 75 -5.99 11.22 -5.48
N ALA A 76 -6.55 10.80 -6.62
CA ALA A 76 -8.00 10.68 -6.83
C ALA A 76 -8.63 9.64 -5.87
N THR A 77 -7.95 8.52 -5.64
CA THR A 77 -8.40 7.51 -4.66
C THR A 77 -8.45 8.10 -3.24
N ALA A 78 -7.41 8.82 -2.82
CA ALA A 78 -7.33 9.46 -1.51
C ALA A 78 -8.39 10.56 -1.33
N ALA A 79 -8.72 11.29 -2.39
CA ALA A 79 -9.72 12.35 -2.36
C ALA A 79 -11.11 11.84 -1.98
N GLU A 80 -11.48 10.62 -2.37
CA GLU A 80 -12.76 10.01 -1.99
C GLU A 80 -12.86 9.77 -0.47
N LEU A 81 -11.76 9.43 0.20
CA LEU A 81 -11.72 9.31 1.67
C LEU A 81 -11.69 10.69 2.34
N ALA A 82 -10.92 11.62 1.80
CA ALA A 82 -10.85 12.99 2.30
C ALA A 82 -12.22 13.67 2.29
N ALA A 83 -13.02 13.46 1.23
CA ALA A 83 -14.38 13.98 1.13
C ALA A 83 -15.31 13.48 2.22
N LEU A 84 -15.12 12.27 2.74
CA LEU A 84 -15.93 11.67 3.81
C LEU A 84 -15.46 12.04 5.21
N THR A 85 -14.16 12.28 5.37
CA THR A 85 -13.56 12.49 6.71
C THR A 85 -13.30 13.96 7.02
N GLY A 86 -13.25 14.82 5.99
CA GLY A 86 -12.82 16.22 6.12
C GLY A 86 -11.31 16.38 6.33
N LEU A 87 -10.54 15.30 6.29
CA LEU A 87 -9.09 15.34 6.48
C LEU A 87 -8.39 15.88 5.23
N ARG A 88 -7.32 16.62 5.46
CA ARG A 88 -6.40 17.03 4.38
C ARG A 88 -5.57 15.84 3.91
N VAL A 89 -5.43 15.66 2.61
CA VAL A 89 -4.47 14.73 2.02
C VAL A 89 -3.10 15.41 1.91
N PHE A 90 -2.07 14.76 2.44
CA PHE A 90 -0.68 15.14 2.21
C PHE A 90 -0.13 14.29 1.06
N HIS A 91 0.40 14.93 0.03
CA HIS A 91 1.01 14.23 -1.10
C HIS A 91 2.52 14.14 -0.93
N ASP A 92 3.09 12.97 -1.25
CA ASP A 92 4.53 12.72 -1.19
C ASP A 92 4.97 11.84 -2.38
N GLU A 93 5.89 12.35 -3.20
CA GLU A 93 6.41 11.63 -4.37
C GLU A 93 7.17 10.34 -4.00
N ALA A 94 7.69 10.26 -2.78
CA ALA A 94 8.34 9.06 -2.30
C ALA A 94 7.37 7.86 -2.13
N LEU A 95 6.04 8.08 -2.27
CA LEU A 95 5.02 7.04 -2.29
C LEU A 95 4.61 6.61 -3.71
N ARG A 96 5.24 7.15 -4.78
CA ARG A 96 5.01 6.72 -6.16
C ARG A 96 5.34 5.25 -6.35
N GLU A 97 4.72 4.62 -7.37
CA GLU A 97 5.06 3.25 -7.77
C GLU A 97 6.53 3.15 -8.21
N THR A 98 7.05 1.94 -8.17
CA THR A 98 8.39 1.62 -8.67
C THR A 98 8.58 2.19 -10.07
N TYR A 99 9.58 3.04 -10.27
CA TYR A 99 9.95 3.43 -11.61
C TYR A 99 10.49 2.21 -12.36
N ALA A 100 9.79 1.81 -13.42
CA ALA A 100 10.09 0.60 -14.20
C ALA A 100 10.73 0.92 -15.56
N GLY A 101 11.38 2.08 -15.68
CA GLY A 101 12.16 2.47 -16.85
C GLY A 101 11.45 2.21 -18.17
N VAL A 102 12.13 1.48 -19.08
CA VAL A 102 11.60 1.18 -20.42
C VAL A 102 10.47 0.14 -20.43
N TRP A 103 10.14 -0.50 -19.30
CA TRP A 103 9.01 -1.40 -19.20
C TRP A 103 7.68 -0.65 -19.05
N GLN A 104 7.70 0.62 -18.66
CA GLN A 104 6.48 1.41 -18.49
C GLN A 104 5.69 1.50 -19.80
N GLY A 105 4.39 1.21 -19.76
CA GLY A 105 3.48 1.16 -20.90
C GLY A 105 3.48 -0.17 -21.65
N LEU A 106 4.42 -1.08 -21.38
CA LEU A 106 4.47 -2.39 -22.02
C LEU A 106 3.61 -3.41 -21.27
N THR A 107 3.02 -4.35 -22.01
CA THR A 107 2.40 -5.56 -21.44
C THR A 107 3.46 -6.59 -21.05
N HIS A 108 3.08 -7.59 -20.24
CA HIS A 108 3.97 -8.71 -19.93
C HIS A 108 4.53 -9.40 -21.16
N ASP A 109 3.67 -9.67 -22.18
CA ASP A 109 4.10 -10.32 -23.42
C ASP A 109 5.10 -9.46 -24.20
N GLU A 110 4.89 -8.14 -24.25
CA GLU A 110 5.80 -7.21 -24.90
C GLU A 110 7.16 -7.13 -24.16
N ILE A 111 7.15 -7.22 -22.82
CA ILE A 111 8.38 -7.25 -22.02
C ILE A 111 9.13 -8.57 -22.23
N ILE A 112 8.42 -9.69 -22.19
CA ILE A 112 9.04 -11.02 -22.45
C ILE A 112 9.70 -11.04 -23.82
N ALA A 113 9.01 -10.50 -24.84
CA ALA A 113 9.55 -10.48 -26.20
C ALA A 113 10.80 -9.61 -26.36
N ARG A 114 10.95 -8.53 -25.58
CA ARG A 114 12.03 -7.56 -25.72
C ARG A 114 13.14 -7.71 -24.65
N TYR A 115 12.76 -8.15 -23.44
CA TYR A 115 13.60 -8.17 -22.24
C TYR A 115 13.47 -9.49 -21.48
N GLY A 116 13.33 -10.63 -22.19
CA GLY A 116 13.00 -11.93 -21.62
C GLY A 116 13.93 -12.42 -20.53
N GLU A 117 15.25 -12.19 -20.66
CA GLU A 117 16.22 -12.57 -19.63
C GLU A 117 16.02 -11.77 -18.33
N GLU A 118 15.87 -10.44 -18.44
CA GLU A 118 15.63 -9.56 -17.30
C GLU A 118 14.29 -9.86 -16.63
N TYR A 119 13.24 -10.14 -17.44
CA TYR A 119 11.94 -10.54 -16.94
C TYR A 119 12.00 -11.87 -16.19
N ALA A 120 12.73 -12.87 -16.70
CA ALA A 120 12.92 -14.16 -16.06
C ALA A 120 13.67 -14.01 -14.73
N ALA A 121 14.75 -13.24 -14.69
CA ALA A 121 15.52 -12.96 -13.48
C ALA A 121 14.61 -12.32 -12.40
N TRP A 122 13.81 -11.31 -12.80
CA TRP A 122 12.83 -10.71 -11.88
C TRP A 122 11.81 -11.73 -11.35
N LYS A 123 11.22 -12.57 -12.21
CA LYS A 123 10.26 -13.62 -11.79
C LYS A 123 10.87 -14.71 -10.90
N HIS A 124 12.20 -14.87 -10.93
CA HIS A 124 12.93 -15.74 -10.01
C HIS A 124 13.35 -15.06 -8.69
N GLY A 125 12.88 -13.82 -8.47
CA GLY A 125 13.18 -13.08 -7.23
C GLY A 125 14.59 -12.49 -7.16
N GLU A 126 15.27 -12.36 -8.30
CA GLU A 126 16.55 -11.69 -8.34
C GLU A 126 16.37 -10.16 -8.21
N PRO A 127 17.32 -9.46 -7.59
CA PRO A 127 17.26 -8.01 -7.42
C PRO A 127 17.50 -7.29 -8.76
N VAL A 128 16.46 -7.18 -9.58
CA VAL A 128 16.51 -6.60 -10.93
C VAL A 128 15.97 -5.17 -10.93
N ARG A 129 16.66 -4.29 -11.67
CA ARG A 129 16.14 -2.95 -12.02
C ARG A 129 15.22 -3.09 -13.21
N ARG A 130 13.93 -3.30 -12.99
CA ARG A 130 12.92 -3.48 -14.04
C ARG A 130 13.01 -2.38 -15.10
N GLY A 131 13.41 -2.75 -16.33
CA GLY A 131 13.61 -1.80 -17.42
C GLY A 131 14.64 -0.70 -17.15
N GLY A 132 15.65 -0.95 -16.31
CA GLY A 132 16.62 0.05 -15.87
C GLY A 132 16.11 1.04 -14.82
N GLY A 133 14.98 0.74 -14.19
CA GLY A 133 14.37 1.59 -13.16
C GLY A 133 14.93 1.37 -11.76
N GLU A 134 14.04 1.36 -10.75
CA GLU A 134 14.40 1.19 -9.34
C GLU A 134 14.49 -0.28 -8.93
N LEU A 135 15.33 -0.57 -7.94
CA LEU A 135 15.26 -1.79 -7.15
C LEU A 135 14.12 -1.70 -6.13
N GLU A 136 13.54 -2.83 -5.77
CA GLU A 136 12.50 -2.89 -4.72
C GLU A 136 13.00 -2.35 -3.37
N THR A 137 14.27 -2.56 -3.06
CA THR A 137 14.90 -2.01 -1.84
C THR A 137 14.97 -0.50 -1.85
N GLU A 138 15.24 0.13 -3.00
CA GLU A 138 15.27 1.59 -3.14
C GLU A 138 13.87 2.18 -2.96
N VAL A 139 12.85 1.50 -3.51
CA VAL A 139 11.45 1.88 -3.30
C VAL A 139 11.08 1.84 -1.81
N ALA A 140 11.44 0.77 -1.11
CA ALA A 140 11.22 0.64 0.32
C ALA A 140 11.98 1.72 1.12
N ASP A 141 13.21 2.03 0.72
CA ASP A 141 14.06 3.03 1.38
C ASP A 141 13.52 4.46 1.26
N ARG A 142 12.77 4.78 0.17
CA ARG A 142 12.11 6.08 0.05
C ARG A 142 10.71 6.11 0.69
N ALA A 143 9.93 5.02 0.60
CA ALA A 143 8.54 5.01 1.02
C ALA A 143 8.35 4.78 2.53
N ALA A 144 9.08 3.84 3.14
CA ALA A 144 8.91 3.52 4.56
C ALA A 144 9.20 4.72 5.50
N PRO A 145 10.23 5.56 5.27
CA PRO A 145 10.44 6.77 6.08
C PRO A 145 9.28 7.76 6.01
N VAL A 146 8.58 7.88 4.88
CA VAL A 146 7.38 8.73 4.77
C VAL A 146 6.31 8.24 5.73
N VAL A 147 6.01 6.94 5.69
CA VAL A 147 5.02 6.32 6.58
C VAL A 147 5.37 6.56 8.04
N LEU A 148 6.62 6.30 8.44
CA LEU A 148 7.06 6.46 9.83
C LEU A 148 6.96 7.92 10.30
N ARG A 149 7.39 8.90 9.48
CA ARG A 149 7.27 10.33 9.81
C ARG A 149 5.82 10.78 10.05
N HIS A 150 4.86 10.18 9.34
CA HIS A 150 3.44 10.48 9.56
C HIS A 150 2.89 9.76 10.79
N VAL A 151 3.31 8.53 11.04
CA VAL A 151 2.95 7.77 12.25
C VAL A 151 3.42 8.49 13.51
N GLU A 152 4.64 9.03 13.53
CA GLU A 152 5.19 9.75 14.70
C GLU A 152 4.34 10.95 15.15
N LYS A 153 3.57 11.54 14.21
CA LYS A 153 2.69 12.69 14.46
C LYS A 153 1.29 12.28 14.94
N LEU A 154 0.97 11.00 14.91
CA LEU A 154 -0.34 10.51 15.36
C LEU A 154 -0.44 10.45 16.87
N PRO A 155 -1.66 10.59 17.43
CA PRO A 155 -1.90 10.25 18.83
C PRO A 155 -1.59 8.77 19.11
N GLU A 156 -1.48 8.42 20.40
CA GLU A 156 -1.50 7.01 20.81
C GLU A 156 -2.82 6.39 20.27
N ASP A 157 -2.78 5.17 19.75
CA ASP A 157 -3.92 4.49 19.10
C ASP A 157 -4.41 5.12 17.77
N GLY A 158 -3.71 6.13 17.24
CA GLY A 158 -4.06 6.81 15.99
C GLY A 158 -3.96 5.90 14.75
N THR A 159 -4.69 6.28 13.71
CA THR A 159 -4.74 5.54 12.43
C THR A 159 -4.29 6.43 11.27
N LEU A 160 -3.25 6.00 10.56
CA LEU A 160 -2.79 6.59 9.30
C LEU A 160 -3.34 5.80 8.13
N VAL A 161 -3.91 6.48 7.14
CA VAL A 161 -4.17 5.89 5.82
C VAL A 161 -3.12 6.38 4.83
N VAL A 162 -2.46 5.43 4.18
CA VAL A 162 -1.44 5.67 3.14
C VAL A 162 -2.00 5.17 1.81
N VAL A 163 -2.22 6.05 0.84
CA VAL A 163 -2.73 5.67 -0.48
C VAL A 163 -1.57 5.62 -1.46
N SER A 164 -1.32 4.42 -2.02
CA SER A 164 -0.16 4.18 -2.85
C SER A 164 -0.44 3.07 -3.88
N HIS A 165 0.56 2.29 -4.26
CA HIS A 165 0.56 1.36 -5.37
C HIS A 165 0.98 -0.03 -4.91
N GLY A 166 0.71 -1.05 -5.73
CA GLY A 166 0.91 -2.44 -5.35
C GLY A 166 2.35 -2.76 -4.95
N GLY A 167 3.31 -2.45 -5.81
CA GLY A 167 4.72 -2.74 -5.56
C GLY A 167 5.27 -1.93 -4.38
N THR A 168 4.97 -0.64 -4.31
CA THR A 168 5.40 0.24 -3.21
C THR A 168 4.81 -0.18 -1.87
N ILE A 169 3.53 -0.57 -1.82
CA ILE A 169 2.91 -1.06 -0.59
C ILE A 169 3.59 -2.35 -0.12
N ARG A 170 3.79 -3.33 -1.03
CA ARG A 170 4.43 -4.61 -0.70
C ARG A 170 5.83 -4.40 -0.10
N THR A 171 6.67 -3.62 -0.76
CA THR A 171 8.04 -3.35 -0.28
C THR A 171 8.06 -2.55 1.03
N THR A 172 7.12 -1.61 1.20
CA THR A 172 6.95 -0.86 2.45
C THR A 172 6.56 -1.78 3.61
N ILE A 173 5.60 -2.69 3.40
CA ILE A 173 5.23 -3.70 4.41
C ILE A 173 6.44 -4.55 4.76
N GLY A 174 7.13 -5.10 3.77
CA GLY A 174 8.32 -5.92 3.99
C GLY A 174 9.38 -5.21 4.82
N ARG A 175 9.65 -3.93 4.52
CA ARG A 175 10.60 -3.10 5.26
C ARG A 175 10.15 -2.85 6.69
N LEU A 176 8.89 -2.46 6.93
CA LEU A 176 8.37 -2.19 8.26
C LEU A 176 8.33 -3.44 9.15
N LEU A 177 8.09 -4.60 8.56
CA LEU A 177 8.13 -5.89 9.26
C LEU A 177 9.55 -6.42 9.50
N GLY A 178 10.58 -5.78 8.93
CA GLY A 178 11.97 -6.23 9.01
C GLY A 178 12.25 -7.55 8.28
N LEU A 179 11.46 -7.85 7.22
CA LEU A 179 11.64 -9.04 6.40
C LEU A 179 12.87 -8.91 5.48
N ASP A 180 13.53 -10.04 5.20
CA ASP A 180 14.53 -10.10 4.14
C ASP A 180 13.88 -9.71 2.78
N PRO A 181 14.49 -8.83 1.98
CA PRO A 181 13.95 -8.45 0.67
C PRO A 181 13.60 -9.62 -0.25
N ARG A 182 14.33 -10.72 -0.17
CA ARG A 182 14.06 -11.95 -0.94
C ARG A 182 12.73 -12.61 -0.58
N SER A 183 12.17 -12.31 0.58
CA SER A 183 10.90 -12.85 1.05
C SER A 183 9.71 -11.92 0.83
N TRP A 184 9.92 -10.71 0.28
CA TRP A 184 8.81 -9.74 0.10
C TRP A 184 7.73 -10.22 -0.87
N GLU A 185 8.09 -11.06 -1.84
CA GLU A 185 7.10 -11.65 -2.76
C GLU A 185 6.13 -12.64 -2.08
N SER A 186 6.50 -13.17 -0.89
CA SER A 186 5.57 -13.98 -0.10
C SER A 186 4.38 -13.17 0.43
N LEU A 187 4.50 -11.84 0.44
CA LEU A 187 3.38 -10.94 0.56
C LEU A 187 2.71 -10.85 -0.82
N GLY A 188 1.60 -11.53 -1.03
CA GLY A 188 0.87 -11.49 -2.30
C GLY A 188 0.55 -10.06 -2.74
N GLY A 189 0.25 -9.87 -4.03
CA GLY A 189 -0.16 -8.57 -4.55
C GLY A 189 -1.50 -8.08 -3.97
N LEU A 190 -1.72 -6.77 -3.96
CA LEU A 190 -2.99 -6.16 -3.56
C LEU A 190 -3.88 -5.94 -4.79
N SER A 191 -5.15 -6.26 -4.69
CA SER A 191 -6.17 -5.87 -5.67
C SER A 191 -6.43 -4.36 -5.62
N ASN A 192 -6.95 -3.77 -6.71
CA ASN A 192 -7.31 -2.35 -6.73
C ASN A 192 -8.29 -2.02 -5.60
N CYS A 193 -8.04 -0.93 -4.91
CA CYS A 193 -8.78 -0.48 -3.72
C CYS A 193 -8.83 -1.46 -2.55
N CYS A 194 -8.01 -2.53 -2.54
CA CYS A 194 -7.76 -3.31 -1.34
C CYS A 194 -6.65 -2.68 -0.49
N TRP A 195 -6.58 -3.08 0.77
CA TRP A 195 -5.64 -2.52 1.74
C TRP A 195 -5.01 -3.59 2.61
N SER A 196 -3.90 -3.23 3.22
CA SER A 196 -3.26 -3.99 4.30
C SER A 196 -3.25 -3.16 5.57
N VAL A 197 -3.36 -3.82 6.72
CA VAL A 197 -3.34 -3.18 8.03
C VAL A 197 -2.12 -3.63 8.80
N LEU A 198 -1.30 -2.65 9.20
CA LEU A 198 -0.21 -2.85 10.14
C LEU A 198 -0.59 -2.28 11.50
N GLY A 199 -0.33 -3.02 12.57
CA GLY A 199 -0.47 -2.58 13.95
C GLY A 199 0.88 -2.44 14.63
N GLU A 200 1.08 -1.32 15.34
CA GLU A 200 2.27 -1.11 16.17
C GLU A 200 2.20 -2.02 17.41
N GLY A 201 3.27 -2.72 17.70
CA GLY A 201 3.38 -3.58 18.85
C GLY A 201 4.67 -3.34 19.63
N ALA A 202 4.79 -3.91 20.81
CA ALA A 202 5.96 -3.74 21.68
C ALA A 202 7.31 -4.16 21.04
N ARG A 203 7.28 -4.99 20.01
CA ARG A 203 8.47 -5.50 19.31
C ARG A 203 8.55 -5.06 17.85
N GLY A 204 7.82 -3.99 17.46
CA GLY A 204 7.75 -3.48 16.09
C GLY A 204 6.38 -3.74 15.44
N TRP A 205 6.32 -3.53 14.14
CA TRP A 205 5.10 -3.66 13.33
C TRP A 205 4.67 -5.12 13.16
N ARG A 206 3.37 -5.32 13.07
CA ARG A 206 2.74 -6.61 12.77
C ARG A 206 1.72 -6.44 11.66
N LEU A 207 1.74 -7.33 10.67
CA LEU A 207 0.70 -7.42 9.65
C LEU A 207 -0.55 -8.05 10.28
N MET A 208 -1.64 -7.29 10.31
CA MET A 208 -2.91 -7.69 10.89
C MET A 208 -3.88 -8.19 9.83
N GLU A 209 -3.87 -7.56 8.65
CA GLU A 209 -4.67 -7.93 7.49
C GLU A 209 -3.87 -7.66 6.23
N HIS A 210 -4.09 -8.47 5.19
CA HIS A 210 -3.47 -8.29 3.88
C HIS A 210 -4.47 -8.52 2.77
N ASN A 211 -4.45 -7.64 1.76
CA ASN A 211 -5.38 -7.63 0.63
C ASN A 211 -6.86 -7.65 1.07
N ALA A 212 -7.18 -6.93 2.14
CA ALA A 212 -8.53 -6.79 2.65
C ALA A 212 -9.35 -5.87 1.73
N GLY A 213 -10.63 -6.18 1.58
CA GLY A 213 -11.55 -5.43 0.71
C GLY A 213 -12.98 -5.92 0.83
N THR A 214 -13.87 -5.40 0.01
CA THR A 214 -15.31 -5.73 0.06
C THR A 214 -15.67 -7.03 -0.66
N LEU A 215 -14.90 -7.40 -1.67
CA LEU A 215 -15.06 -8.63 -2.46
C LEU A 215 -13.68 -9.08 -2.95
N PRO A 216 -13.44 -10.39 -3.08
CA PRO A 216 -12.22 -10.88 -3.69
C PRO A 216 -12.26 -10.56 -5.19
N GLU A 217 -11.59 -9.47 -5.57
CA GLU A 217 -11.32 -9.17 -6.97
C GLU A 217 -9.94 -9.71 -7.34
N PRO A 218 -9.76 -10.25 -8.56
CA PRO A 218 -8.44 -10.70 -8.98
C PRO A 218 -7.45 -9.54 -8.97
N VAL A 219 -6.21 -9.81 -8.60
CA VAL A 219 -5.13 -8.84 -8.72
C VAL A 219 -4.90 -8.58 -10.22
N LEU A 220 -5.04 -7.34 -10.63
CA LEU A 220 -4.82 -6.91 -12.01
C LEU A 220 -3.57 -6.03 -12.08
N GLY A 221 -2.78 -6.21 -13.11
CA GLY A 221 -1.61 -5.39 -13.40
C GLY A 221 -0.29 -6.11 -13.18
N ASP A 222 0.72 -5.32 -12.85
CA ASP A 222 2.14 -5.67 -12.79
C ASP A 222 2.56 -6.51 -11.58
N ASP A 223 1.65 -6.77 -10.65
CA ASP A 223 1.94 -7.53 -9.42
C ASP A 223 1.65 -9.04 -9.52
N THR A 224 1.27 -9.56 -10.71
CA THR A 224 0.94 -10.97 -10.94
C THR A 224 1.98 -11.73 -11.73
#